data_20737c21843df542763cef8e43eecc43
#
_entry.id   20737c21843df542763cef8e43eecc43
#
_cell.length_a   1.000
_cell.length_b   1.000
_cell.length_c   1.000
_cell.angle_alpha   90.00
_cell.angle_beta   90.00
_cell.angle_gamma   90.00
#
_symmetry.space_group_name_H-M   'P 1'
#
loop_
_entity.id
_entity.type
_entity.pdbx_description
1 polymer ?
#
loop_
_entity_poly.entity_id
_entity_poly.type
_entity_poly.pdbx_seq_one_letter_code
_entity_poly.pdbx_strand_id
1 'polypeptide(L)'
;VSPHAIYRYDIFKRKAYDADFTRRAFSKTRGIQFYEKLLLQNSNPYVRHQYSIFLQRKGDINLAWEQIDRAHTECQKKIFSIANTHAIIMFEKNMAVEAKNEKELDIQKNTIGRSFSTLEYCLSQDIRVSYHALTYARNAIRYYEKFGKDEFSESYIDSATFQLNSIIDSKEYIYRPVLREMKTLLSELREIKSVY
;
A
#
# COMPACT_ATOMS: atom_id res chain seq x y z
N VAL A 1 -29.01 -21.40 -15.15
CA VAL A 1 -27.62 -21.45 -14.69
C VAL A 1 -27.52 -22.52 -13.61
N SER A 2 -26.65 -23.53 -13.80
CA SER A 2 -26.51 -24.66 -12.89
C SER A 2 -26.01 -24.18 -11.52
N PRO A 3 -26.52 -24.72 -10.38
CA PRO A 3 -26.01 -24.41 -9.03
C PRO A 3 -24.50 -24.64 -8.89
N HIS A 4 -23.95 -25.61 -9.61
CA HIS A 4 -22.50 -25.84 -9.69
C HIS A 4 -21.71 -24.69 -10.34
N ALA A 5 -22.28 -24.01 -11.34
CA ALA A 5 -21.63 -22.87 -11.98
C ALA A 5 -21.62 -21.64 -11.05
N ILE A 6 -22.71 -21.45 -10.27
CA ILE A 6 -22.80 -20.39 -9.27
C ILE A 6 -21.80 -20.66 -8.13
N TYR A 7 -21.70 -21.89 -7.63
CA TYR A 7 -20.76 -22.28 -6.59
C TYR A 7 -19.30 -22.13 -7.03
N ARG A 8 -18.96 -22.54 -8.25
CA ARG A 8 -17.61 -22.30 -8.83
C ARG A 8 -17.32 -20.81 -9.00
N TYR A 9 -18.29 -20.03 -9.42
CA TYR A 9 -18.16 -18.57 -9.56
C TYR A 9 -17.91 -17.90 -8.21
N ASP A 10 -18.60 -18.31 -7.15
CA ASP A 10 -18.39 -17.78 -5.79
C ASP A 10 -17.03 -18.19 -5.19
N ILE A 11 -16.57 -19.41 -5.45
CA ILE A 11 -15.22 -19.83 -5.06
C ILE A 11 -14.16 -19.05 -5.84
N PHE A 12 -14.34 -18.83 -7.14
CA PHE A 12 -13.45 -18.01 -7.95
C PHE A 12 -13.49 -16.55 -7.50
N LYS A 13 -14.65 -16.01 -7.18
CA LYS A 13 -14.80 -14.68 -6.60
C LYS A 13 -14.03 -14.53 -5.29
N ARG A 14 -14.19 -15.46 -4.35
CA ARG A 14 -13.46 -15.48 -3.08
C ARG A 14 -11.94 -15.62 -3.29
N LYS A 15 -11.50 -16.44 -4.23
CA LYS A 15 -10.08 -16.64 -4.56
C LYS A 15 -9.48 -15.49 -5.37
N ALA A 16 -10.26 -14.80 -6.19
CA ALA A 16 -9.82 -13.58 -6.88
C ALA A 16 -9.56 -12.42 -5.90
N TYR A 17 -10.17 -12.45 -4.71
CA TYR A 17 -9.89 -11.53 -3.62
C TYR A 17 -8.64 -11.90 -2.80
N ASP A 18 -7.96 -12.99 -3.12
CA ASP A 18 -6.70 -13.39 -2.50
C ASP A 18 -5.55 -13.22 -3.50
N ALA A 19 -4.93 -12.04 -3.46
CA ALA A 19 -3.78 -11.73 -4.31
C ALA A 19 -2.59 -12.67 -4.04
N ASP A 20 -2.46 -13.23 -2.83
CA ASP A 20 -1.41 -14.19 -2.50
C ASP A 20 -1.65 -15.55 -3.14
N PHE A 21 -2.89 -15.99 -3.18
CA PHE A 21 -3.26 -17.20 -3.89
C PHE A 21 -2.99 -17.05 -5.39
N THR A 22 -3.49 -15.99 -6.01
CA THR A 22 -3.31 -15.76 -7.45
C THR A 22 -1.84 -15.56 -7.83
N ARG A 23 -1.04 -14.92 -6.96
CA ARG A 23 0.41 -14.78 -7.15
C ARG A 23 1.14 -16.11 -7.17
N ARG A 24 0.74 -17.05 -6.30
CA ARG A 24 1.33 -18.40 -6.23
C ARG A 24 0.86 -19.30 -7.35
N ALA A 25 -0.43 -19.20 -7.71
CA ALA A 25 -1.08 -20.08 -8.69
C ALA A 25 -0.77 -19.70 -10.14
N PHE A 26 -0.46 -18.43 -10.42
CA PHE A 26 -0.33 -17.93 -11.80
C PHE A 26 1.04 -17.31 -12.08
N SER A 27 1.57 -17.59 -13.29
CA SER A 27 2.60 -16.75 -13.90
C SER A 27 2.06 -15.33 -14.14
N LYS A 28 2.94 -14.34 -14.40
CA LYS A 28 2.53 -12.96 -14.67
C LYS A 28 1.48 -12.92 -15.80
N THR A 29 1.78 -13.54 -16.94
CA THR A 29 0.88 -13.53 -18.12
C THR A 29 -0.48 -14.17 -17.84
N ARG A 30 -0.50 -15.35 -17.20
CA ARG A 30 -1.76 -16.03 -16.86
C ARG A 30 -2.58 -15.26 -15.84
N GLY A 31 -1.94 -14.62 -14.87
CA GLY A 31 -2.62 -13.78 -13.89
C GLY A 31 -3.23 -12.53 -14.52
N ILE A 32 -2.54 -11.87 -15.44
CA ILE A 32 -3.07 -10.75 -16.22
C ILE A 32 -4.34 -11.18 -16.98
N GLN A 33 -4.24 -12.23 -17.77
CA GLN A 33 -5.39 -12.77 -18.55
C GLN A 33 -6.57 -13.14 -17.63
N PHE A 34 -6.28 -13.70 -16.46
CA PHE A 34 -7.31 -14.05 -15.47
C PHE A 34 -8.05 -12.81 -14.96
N TYR A 35 -7.32 -11.76 -14.52
CA TYR A 35 -7.93 -10.55 -14.01
C TYR A 35 -8.63 -9.73 -15.08
N GLU A 36 -8.08 -9.64 -16.28
CA GLU A 36 -8.72 -8.98 -17.43
C GLU A 36 -10.05 -9.64 -17.77
N LYS A 37 -10.08 -10.97 -17.83
CA LYS A 37 -11.33 -11.73 -18.06
C LYS A 37 -12.36 -11.50 -16.95
N LEU A 38 -11.93 -11.42 -15.69
CA LEU A 38 -12.83 -11.10 -14.57
C LEU A 38 -13.40 -9.68 -14.70
N LEU A 39 -12.59 -8.71 -15.07
CA LEU A 39 -13.01 -7.33 -15.22
C LEU A 39 -13.97 -7.12 -16.40
N LEU A 40 -13.82 -7.89 -17.48
CA LEU A 40 -14.79 -7.90 -18.59
C LEU A 40 -16.16 -8.42 -18.16
N GLN A 41 -16.20 -9.35 -17.21
CA GLN A 41 -17.45 -9.92 -16.70
C GLN A 41 -18.09 -9.09 -15.59
N ASN A 42 -17.27 -8.43 -14.78
CA ASN A 42 -17.71 -7.64 -13.64
C ASN A 42 -16.66 -6.58 -13.29
N SER A 43 -16.84 -5.38 -13.82
CA SER A 43 -16.00 -4.24 -13.41
C SER A 43 -16.32 -3.89 -11.94
N ASN A 44 -15.40 -4.24 -11.04
CA ASN A 44 -15.58 -4.08 -9.61
C ASN A 44 -14.27 -3.53 -9.00
N PRO A 45 -14.33 -2.45 -8.19
CA PRO A 45 -13.13 -1.85 -7.58
C PRO A 45 -12.34 -2.84 -6.72
N TYR A 46 -12.98 -3.82 -6.08
CA TYR A 46 -12.27 -4.85 -5.33
C TYR A 46 -11.47 -5.80 -6.23
N VAL A 47 -11.97 -6.16 -7.41
CA VAL A 47 -11.22 -6.98 -8.38
C VAL A 47 -10.02 -6.19 -8.89
N ARG A 48 -10.19 -4.91 -9.23
CA ARG A 48 -9.07 -4.03 -9.62
C ARG A 48 -8.04 -3.89 -8.51
N HIS A 49 -8.49 -3.75 -7.26
CA HIS A 49 -7.60 -3.70 -6.10
C HIS A 49 -6.74 -4.97 -5.99
N GLN A 50 -7.34 -6.16 -6.06
CA GLN A 50 -6.57 -7.41 -6.01
C GLN A 50 -5.65 -7.57 -7.23
N TYR A 51 -6.09 -7.13 -8.40
CA TYR A 51 -5.28 -7.12 -9.61
C TYR A 51 -4.05 -6.20 -9.45
N SER A 52 -4.24 -5.01 -8.88
CA SER A 52 -3.12 -4.09 -8.63
C SER A 52 -2.08 -4.68 -7.68
N ILE A 53 -2.50 -5.35 -6.59
CA ILE A 53 -1.60 -6.05 -5.67
C ILE A 53 -0.85 -7.18 -6.38
N PHE A 54 -1.54 -7.96 -7.23
CA PHE A 54 -0.91 -9.01 -8.03
C PHE A 54 0.18 -8.43 -8.94
N LEU A 55 -0.12 -7.34 -9.66
CA LEU A 55 0.80 -6.68 -10.59
C LEU A 55 2.01 -6.08 -9.86
N GLN A 56 1.80 -5.39 -8.74
CA GLN A 56 2.86 -4.86 -7.87
C GLN A 56 3.82 -5.98 -7.47
N ARG A 57 3.30 -7.12 -6.99
CA ARG A 57 4.11 -8.28 -6.59
C ARG A 57 4.80 -8.99 -7.74
N LYS A 58 4.36 -8.79 -8.97
CA LYS A 58 5.00 -9.28 -10.21
C LYS A 58 5.93 -8.23 -10.85
N GLY A 59 6.16 -7.11 -10.17
CA GLY A 59 7.07 -6.05 -10.60
C GLY A 59 6.53 -5.13 -11.71
N ASP A 60 5.21 -5.13 -11.93
CA ASP A 60 4.57 -4.26 -12.93
C ASP A 60 3.89 -3.06 -12.26
N ILE A 61 4.72 -2.14 -11.78
CA ILE A 61 4.24 -1.01 -10.97
C ILE A 61 3.37 -0.02 -11.78
N ASN A 62 3.63 0.13 -13.08
CA ASN A 62 2.85 1.04 -13.91
C ASN A 62 1.43 0.52 -14.13
N LEU A 63 1.28 -0.74 -14.52
CA LEU A 63 -0.05 -1.34 -14.68
C LEU A 63 -0.77 -1.49 -13.33
N ALA A 64 -0.02 -1.77 -12.24
CA ALA A 64 -0.56 -1.77 -10.89
C ALA A 64 -1.17 -0.42 -10.51
N TRP A 65 -0.47 0.67 -10.84
CA TRP A 65 -0.95 2.03 -10.65
C TRP A 65 -2.25 2.30 -11.42
N GLU A 66 -2.31 1.95 -12.69
CA GLU A 66 -3.53 2.14 -13.49
C GLU A 66 -4.75 1.44 -12.88
N GLN A 67 -4.58 0.21 -12.39
CA GLN A 67 -5.68 -0.55 -11.80
C GLN A 67 -6.11 0.01 -10.45
N ILE A 68 -5.17 0.39 -9.58
CA ILE A 68 -5.52 0.91 -8.26
C ILE A 68 -6.10 2.32 -8.33
N ASP A 69 -5.62 3.17 -9.22
CA ASP A 69 -6.14 4.52 -9.42
C ASP A 69 -7.60 4.50 -9.91
N ARG A 70 -7.90 3.60 -10.86
CA ARG A 70 -9.28 3.34 -11.27
C ARG A 70 -10.13 2.81 -10.12
N ALA A 71 -9.66 1.82 -9.37
CA ALA A 71 -10.40 1.29 -8.22
C ALA A 71 -10.69 2.37 -7.17
N HIS A 72 -9.70 3.22 -6.90
CA HIS A 72 -9.81 4.31 -5.94
C HIS A 72 -10.82 5.38 -6.38
N THR A 73 -10.85 5.69 -7.67
CA THR A 73 -11.82 6.59 -8.27
C THR A 73 -13.23 5.99 -8.27
N GLU A 74 -13.38 4.73 -8.71
CA GLU A 74 -14.66 4.02 -8.77
C GLU A 74 -15.33 3.89 -7.39
N CYS A 75 -14.57 3.70 -6.31
CA CYS A 75 -15.10 3.64 -4.95
C CYS A 75 -15.23 5.01 -4.26
N GLN A 76 -15.05 6.11 -5.01
CA GLN A 76 -15.11 7.48 -4.49
C GLN A 76 -14.20 7.72 -3.27
N LYS A 77 -13.06 7.04 -3.22
CA LYS A 77 -12.06 7.14 -2.13
C LYS A 77 -12.56 6.66 -0.75
N LYS A 78 -13.72 6.00 -0.68
CA LYS A 78 -14.37 5.62 0.59
C LYS A 78 -13.92 4.27 1.17
N ILE A 79 -13.13 3.49 0.43
CA ILE A 79 -12.71 2.15 0.87
C ILE A 79 -11.26 2.20 1.32
N PHE A 80 -11.03 2.18 2.64
CA PHE A 80 -9.69 2.36 3.24
C PHE A 80 -8.66 1.34 2.76
N SER A 81 -9.02 0.09 2.53
CA SER A 81 -8.07 -0.91 1.99
C SER A 81 -7.61 -0.58 0.58
N ILE A 82 -8.47 0.03 -0.24
CA ILE A 82 -8.13 0.50 -1.58
C ILE A 82 -7.28 1.76 -1.48
N ALA A 83 -7.66 2.72 -0.63
CA ALA A 83 -6.92 3.95 -0.39
C ALA A 83 -5.49 3.66 0.13
N ASN A 84 -5.35 2.74 1.08
CA ASN A 84 -4.05 2.31 1.58
C ASN A 84 -3.18 1.70 0.48
N THR A 85 -3.72 0.79 -0.32
CA THR A 85 -2.97 0.17 -1.44
C THR A 85 -2.63 1.21 -2.52
N HIS A 86 -3.54 2.16 -2.79
CA HIS A 86 -3.28 3.28 -3.70
C HIS A 86 -2.08 4.12 -3.22
N ALA A 87 -2.04 4.46 -1.93
CA ALA A 87 -0.92 5.18 -1.34
C ALA A 87 0.41 4.40 -1.44
N ILE A 88 0.39 3.09 -1.17
CA ILE A 88 1.59 2.24 -1.27
C ILE A 88 2.12 2.23 -2.72
N ILE A 89 1.27 1.96 -3.70
CA ILE A 89 1.67 1.87 -5.11
C ILE A 89 2.11 3.23 -5.64
N MET A 90 1.45 4.32 -5.23
CA MET A 90 1.86 5.69 -5.57
C MET A 90 3.25 6.00 -5.01
N PHE A 91 3.52 5.65 -3.74
CA PHE A 91 4.83 5.78 -3.14
C PHE A 91 5.89 5.00 -3.92
N GLU A 92 5.69 3.70 -4.14
CA GLU A 92 6.66 2.84 -4.83
C GLU A 92 6.95 3.31 -6.25
N LYS A 93 5.91 3.70 -7.00
CA LYS A 93 6.07 4.21 -8.36
C LYS A 93 6.95 5.46 -8.39
N ASN A 94 6.74 6.39 -7.46
CA ASN A 94 7.52 7.63 -7.42
C ASN A 94 8.91 7.42 -6.80
N MET A 95 9.07 6.47 -5.89
CA MET A 95 10.40 6.09 -5.38
C MET A 95 11.29 5.45 -6.45
N ALA A 96 10.71 4.79 -7.45
CA ALA A 96 11.45 4.17 -8.57
C ALA A 96 11.90 5.19 -9.64
N VAL A 97 11.41 6.41 -9.62
CA VAL A 97 11.78 7.44 -10.61
C VAL A 97 13.08 8.12 -10.18
N GLU A 98 13.95 8.40 -11.16
CA GLU A 98 15.13 9.27 -11.02
C GLU A 98 14.78 10.66 -11.58
N ALA A 99 14.71 11.66 -10.71
CA ALA A 99 14.46 13.03 -11.11
C ALA A 99 15.70 13.58 -11.84
N LYS A 100 15.49 14.22 -13.00
CA LYS A 100 16.57 14.74 -13.85
C LYS A 100 16.95 16.18 -13.51
N ASN A 101 16.12 16.88 -12.77
CA ASN A 101 16.30 18.26 -12.36
C ASN A 101 15.52 18.57 -11.09
N GLU A 102 15.77 19.71 -10.49
CA GLU A 102 15.16 20.15 -9.24
C GLU A 102 13.62 20.22 -9.32
N LYS A 103 13.08 20.72 -10.42
CA LYS A 103 11.62 20.79 -10.61
C LYS A 103 10.96 19.41 -10.63
N GLU A 104 11.57 18.43 -11.28
CA GLU A 104 11.09 17.06 -11.28
C GLU A 104 11.21 16.43 -9.88
N LEU A 105 12.28 16.75 -9.16
CA LEU A 105 12.47 16.31 -7.78
C LEU A 105 11.38 16.86 -6.85
N ASP A 106 11.03 18.14 -6.97
CA ASP A 106 9.95 18.75 -6.19
C ASP A 106 8.59 18.10 -6.50
N ILE A 107 8.30 17.87 -7.78
CA ILE A 107 7.07 17.16 -8.19
C ILE A 107 7.04 15.75 -7.59
N GLN A 108 8.16 15.05 -7.63
CA GLN A 108 8.31 13.70 -7.07
C GLN A 108 8.05 13.70 -5.57
N LYS A 109 8.73 14.59 -4.81
CA LYS A 109 8.55 14.72 -3.35
C LYS A 109 7.12 15.08 -2.98
N ASN A 110 6.51 16.03 -3.69
CA ASN A 110 5.10 16.41 -3.49
C ASN A 110 4.13 15.25 -3.76
N THR A 111 4.40 14.45 -4.79
CA THR A 111 3.55 13.28 -5.10
C THR A 111 3.71 12.20 -4.02
N ILE A 112 4.91 11.98 -3.53
CA ILE A 112 5.17 11.09 -2.39
C ILE A 112 4.46 11.61 -1.14
N GLY A 113 4.48 12.92 -0.88
CA GLY A 113 3.76 13.55 0.23
C GLY A 113 2.25 13.26 0.22
N ARG A 114 1.62 13.21 -0.96
CA ARG A 114 0.21 12.79 -1.07
C ARG A 114 -0.02 11.35 -0.64
N SER A 115 0.96 10.45 -0.84
CA SER A 115 0.84 9.08 -0.33
C SER A 115 0.84 9.04 1.19
N PHE A 116 1.69 9.83 1.85
CA PHE A 116 1.71 9.96 3.31
C PHE A 116 0.41 10.52 3.84
N SER A 117 -0.12 11.60 3.25
CA SER A 117 -1.41 12.17 3.66
C SER A 117 -2.57 11.16 3.51
N THR A 118 -2.54 10.32 2.47
CA THR A 118 -3.53 9.25 2.31
C THR A 118 -3.40 8.17 3.38
N LEU A 119 -2.16 7.79 3.76
CA LEU A 119 -1.92 6.84 4.84
C LEU A 119 -2.35 7.39 6.21
N GLU A 120 -2.11 8.67 6.48
CA GLU A 120 -2.57 9.36 7.69
C GLU A 120 -4.11 9.37 7.77
N TYR A 121 -4.77 9.65 6.67
CA TYR A 121 -6.23 9.52 6.60
C TYR A 121 -6.70 8.10 6.92
N CYS A 122 -6.07 7.06 6.34
CA CYS A 122 -6.39 5.68 6.65
C CYS A 122 -6.16 5.35 8.14
N LEU A 123 -5.07 5.85 8.73
CA LEU A 123 -4.77 5.70 10.15
C LEU A 123 -5.83 6.29 11.07
N SER A 124 -6.42 7.42 10.68
CA SER A 124 -7.44 8.10 11.47
C SER A 124 -8.82 7.44 11.41
N GLN A 125 -9.07 6.54 10.43
CA GLN A 125 -10.40 6.03 10.11
C GLN A 125 -10.53 4.50 10.16
N ASP A 126 -9.44 3.72 10.07
CA ASP A 126 -9.51 2.26 9.97
C ASP A 126 -9.13 1.58 11.30
N ILE A 127 -9.89 0.54 11.65
CA ILE A 127 -9.58 -0.35 12.79
C ILE A 127 -8.25 -1.13 12.60
N ARG A 128 -7.72 -1.22 11.39
CA ARG A 128 -6.43 -1.88 11.08
C ARG A 128 -5.24 -0.93 11.19
N VAL A 129 -5.32 0.00 12.10
CA VAL A 129 -4.33 1.06 12.34
C VAL A 129 -2.89 0.53 12.42
N SER A 130 -2.67 -0.63 13.01
CA SER A 130 -1.33 -1.25 13.13
C SER A 130 -0.66 -1.51 11.78
N TYR A 131 -1.42 -1.98 10.78
CA TYR A 131 -0.87 -2.23 9.44
C TYR A 131 -0.59 -0.94 8.66
N HIS A 132 -1.44 0.06 8.84
CA HIS A 132 -1.23 1.37 8.21
C HIS A 132 -0.01 2.08 8.82
N ALA A 133 0.16 2.01 10.15
CA ALA A 133 1.31 2.56 10.83
C ALA A 133 2.64 1.89 10.43
N LEU A 134 2.65 0.55 10.28
CA LEU A 134 3.81 -0.17 9.75
C LEU A 134 4.16 0.29 8.33
N THR A 135 3.16 0.44 7.47
CA THR A 135 3.35 0.92 6.10
C THR A 135 3.91 2.34 6.09
N TYR A 136 3.34 3.22 6.91
CA TYR A 136 3.80 4.59 7.05
C TYR A 136 5.26 4.66 7.50
N ALA A 137 5.61 3.91 8.55
CA ALA A 137 6.97 3.88 9.11
C ALA A 137 8.01 3.36 8.10
N ARG A 138 7.71 2.25 7.41
CA ARG A 138 8.60 1.74 6.35
C ARG A 138 8.81 2.76 5.22
N ASN A 139 7.74 3.45 4.82
CA ASN A 139 7.83 4.47 3.79
C ASN A 139 8.63 5.69 4.25
N ALA A 140 8.51 6.11 5.51
CA ALA A 140 9.28 7.22 6.09
C ALA A 140 10.79 6.90 6.09
N ILE A 141 11.18 5.69 6.51
CA ILE A 141 12.58 5.25 6.47
C ILE A 141 13.10 5.25 5.02
N ARG A 142 12.37 4.64 4.08
CA ARG A 142 12.77 4.59 2.66
C ARG A 142 12.85 5.98 2.02
N TYR A 143 11.98 6.91 2.42
CA TYR A 143 12.06 8.30 1.96
C TYR A 143 13.37 8.94 2.43
N TYR A 144 13.70 8.79 3.72
CA TYR A 144 14.95 9.29 4.28
C TYR A 144 16.17 8.67 3.61
N GLU A 145 16.18 7.35 3.39
CA GLU A 145 17.28 6.67 2.70
C GLU A 145 17.53 7.19 1.29
N LYS A 146 16.48 7.61 0.57
CA LYS A 146 16.59 8.10 -0.81
C LYS A 146 16.94 9.58 -0.88
N PHE A 147 16.31 10.41 -0.08
CA PHE A 147 16.38 11.88 -0.20
C PHE A 147 17.22 12.55 0.89
N GLY A 148 17.65 11.78 1.90
CA GLY A 148 18.40 12.30 3.02
C GLY A 148 17.53 13.13 3.97
N LYS A 149 18.21 13.98 4.76
CA LYS A 149 17.58 14.89 5.71
C LYS A 149 16.99 16.10 4.97
N ASP A 150 15.69 16.27 5.09
CA ASP A 150 14.93 17.47 4.69
C ASP A 150 13.72 17.64 5.63
N GLU A 151 12.99 18.75 5.51
CA GLU A 151 11.81 19.03 6.35
C GLU A 151 10.70 17.96 6.22
N PHE A 152 10.57 17.33 5.04
CA PHE A 152 9.60 16.25 4.81
C PHE A 152 10.02 14.98 5.52
N SER A 153 11.31 14.58 5.40
CA SER A 153 11.82 13.39 6.06
C SER A 153 11.74 13.50 7.58
N GLU A 154 12.07 14.67 8.16
CA GLU A 154 11.92 14.93 9.59
C GLU A 154 10.46 14.77 10.03
N SER A 155 9.53 15.40 9.32
CA SER A 155 8.09 15.30 9.60
C SER A 155 7.58 13.86 9.52
N TYR A 156 7.96 13.10 8.49
CA TYR A 156 7.52 11.71 8.32
C TYR A 156 8.11 10.79 9.39
N ILE A 157 9.38 10.96 9.76
CA ILE A 157 10.03 10.20 10.84
C ILE A 157 9.38 10.49 12.19
N ASP A 158 9.07 11.76 12.49
CA ASP A 158 8.40 12.15 13.71
C ASP A 158 6.98 11.58 13.80
N SER A 159 6.20 11.72 12.74
CA SER A 159 4.86 11.17 12.64
C SER A 159 4.86 9.65 12.79
N ALA A 160 5.76 8.94 12.10
CA ALA A 160 5.91 7.50 12.21
C ALA A 160 6.25 7.06 13.64
N THR A 161 7.20 7.77 14.29
CA THR A 161 7.61 7.49 15.66
C THR A 161 6.45 7.66 16.63
N PHE A 162 5.70 8.76 16.50
CA PHE A 162 4.52 9.04 17.32
C PHE A 162 3.44 7.96 17.16
N GLN A 163 3.10 7.61 15.92
CA GLN A 163 2.07 6.63 15.61
C GLN A 163 2.43 5.24 16.17
N LEU A 164 3.67 4.77 15.97
CA LEU A 164 4.09 3.47 16.49
C LEU A 164 4.09 3.43 18.02
N ASN A 165 4.59 4.47 18.70
CA ASN A 165 4.54 4.56 20.14
C ASN A 165 3.09 4.56 20.65
N SER A 166 2.22 5.39 20.08
CA SER A 166 0.80 5.48 20.48
C SER A 166 0.09 4.13 20.40
N ILE A 167 0.33 3.35 19.33
CA ILE A 167 -0.28 2.02 19.17
C ILE A 167 0.32 1.01 20.17
N ILE A 168 1.64 1.01 20.37
CA ILE A 168 2.30 0.11 21.32
C ILE A 168 1.83 0.38 22.74
N ASP A 169 1.64 1.66 23.10
CA ASP A 169 1.26 2.09 24.43
C ASP A 169 -0.25 1.99 24.71
N SER A 170 -1.09 1.83 23.68
CA SER A 170 -2.55 1.73 23.80
C SER A 170 -3.03 0.52 24.63
N LYS A 171 -2.15 -0.46 24.88
CA LYS A 171 -2.46 -1.75 25.54
C LYS A 171 -3.52 -2.60 24.82
N GLU A 172 -3.89 -2.24 23.60
CA GLU A 172 -4.74 -3.08 22.76
C GLU A 172 -3.99 -4.35 22.32
N TYR A 173 -4.76 -5.41 22.06
CA TYR A 173 -4.15 -6.65 21.58
C TYR A 173 -3.55 -6.46 20.18
N ILE A 174 -2.23 -6.57 20.10
CA ILE A 174 -1.49 -6.56 18.85
C ILE A 174 -0.93 -7.97 18.59
N TYR A 175 -1.15 -8.49 17.39
CA TYR A 175 -0.56 -9.78 16.99
C TYR A 175 0.97 -9.76 17.14
N ARG A 176 1.54 -10.73 17.86
CA ARG A 176 2.97 -10.73 18.27
C ARG A 176 3.98 -10.44 17.15
N PRO A 177 3.86 -11.02 15.93
CA PRO A 177 4.75 -10.68 14.84
C PRO A 177 4.66 -9.21 14.40
N VAL A 178 3.46 -8.64 14.39
CA VAL A 178 3.22 -7.22 14.08
C VAL A 178 3.87 -6.33 15.13
N LEU A 179 3.67 -6.64 16.42
CA LEU A 179 4.29 -5.90 17.51
C LEU A 179 5.83 -5.96 17.45
N ARG A 180 6.40 -7.12 17.10
CA ARG A 180 7.86 -7.26 16.93
C ARG A 180 8.36 -6.34 15.84
N GLU A 181 7.69 -6.34 14.70
CA GLU A 181 8.04 -5.49 13.57
C GLU A 181 7.91 -4.00 13.91
N MET A 182 6.84 -3.58 14.60
CA MET A 182 6.68 -2.20 15.08
C MET A 182 7.86 -1.75 15.96
N LYS A 183 8.31 -2.62 16.88
CA LYS A 183 9.47 -2.32 17.74
C LYS A 183 10.78 -2.22 16.95
N THR A 184 10.97 -3.06 15.94
CA THR A 184 12.15 -2.99 15.07
C THR A 184 12.17 -1.66 14.30
N LEU A 185 11.08 -1.30 13.64
CA LEU A 185 10.98 -0.03 12.90
C LEU A 185 11.13 1.19 13.83
N LEU A 186 10.59 1.11 15.06
CA LEU A 186 10.75 2.18 16.04
C LEU A 186 12.23 2.36 16.46
N SER A 187 12.99 1.26 16.56
CA SER A 187 14.44 1.34 16.80
C SER A 187 15.16 2.04 15.64
N GLU A 188 14.88 1.63 14.41
CA GLU A 188 15.46 2.24 13.20
C GLU A 188 15.14 3.75 13.11
N LEU A 189 13.88 4.13 13.37
CA LEU A 189 13.47 5.54 13.39
C LEU A 189 14.21 6.37 14.44
N ARG A 190 14.46 5.78 15.63
CA ARG A 190 15.23 6.44 16.71
C ARG A 190 16.70 6.58 16.35
N GLU A 191 17.28 5.59 15.70
CA GLU A 191 18.66 5.66 15.19
C GLU A 191 18.79 6.78 14.16
N ILE A 192 17.87 6.88 13.19
CA ILE A 192 17.83 7.99 12.25
C ILE A 192 17.77 9.33 12.98
N LYS A 193 16.87 9.48 13.96
CA LYS A 193 16.74 10.72 14.76
C LYS A 193 17.98 11.04 15.59
N SER A 194 18.78 10.08 16.01
CA SER A 194 20.00 10.32 16.77
C SER A 194 21.14 10.91 15.93
N VAL A 195 21.03 10.85 14.62
CA VAL A 195 21.99 11.42 13.66
C VAL A 195 21.63 12.87 13.31
N TYR A 196 20.46 13.36 13.75
CA TYR A 196 20.06 14.77 13.63
C TYR A 196 20.77 15.63 14.67
#